data_28f0a7f93308dba35c60d5da93d81040
#
_entry.id   28f0a7f93308dba35c60d5da93d81040
#
_cell.length_a   1.000
_cell.length_b   1.000
_cell.length_c   1.000
_cell.angle_alpha   90.00
_cell.angle_beta   90.00
_cell.angle_gamma   90.00
#
_symmetry.space_group_name_H-M   'P 1'
#
loop_
_entity.id
_entity.type
_entity.pdbx_description
1 polymer ?
#
loop_
_entity_poly.entity_id
_entity_poly.type
_entity_poly.pdbx_seq_one_letter_code
_entity_poly.pdbx_strand_id
1 'polypeptide(L)'
;MTEREYNECVTTYADNVYRFILKNIRHEEDARDVVQTAFEKMWNHREEVDNAKCKSYLFTVAYHQMIDHIRKVKRIKLKDE
;
A
#
# COMPACT_ATOMS: atom_id res chain seq x y z
N MET A 1 7.47 2.14 15.98
CA MET A 1 6.22 2.96 15.96
C MET A 1 5.20 2.33 16.89
N THR A 2 4.54 3.16 17.69
CA THR A 2 3.48 2.72 18.59
C THR A 2 2.18 2.54 17.82
N GLU A 3 1.19 1.89 18.45
CA GLU A 3 -0.15 1.76 17.86
C GLU A 3 -0.76 3.14 17.57
N ARG A 4 -0.60 4.08 18.48
CA ARG A 4 -1.09 5.45 18.32
C ARG A 4 -0.43 6.13 17.11
N GLU A 5 0.88 6.00 16.99
CA GLU A 5 1.61 6.56 15.87
C GLU A 5 1.20 5.92 14.55
N TYR A 6 0.97 4.61 14.55
CA TYR A 6 0.46 3.90 13.38
C TYR A 6 -0.90 4.46 12.96
N ASN A 7 -1.83 4.58 13.90
CA ASN A 7 -3.17 5.10 13.61
C ASN A 7 -3.12 6.53 13.07
N GLU A 8 -2.25 7.36 13.61
CA GLU A 8 -2.08 8.73 13.13
C GLU A 8 -1.50 8.76 11.70
N CYS A 9 -0.55 7.89 11.42
CA CYS A 9 0.03 7.77 10.08
C CYS A 9 -1.02 7.33 9.05
N VAL A 10 -1.80 6.29 9.39
CA VAL A 10 -2.86 5.80 8.51
C VAL A 10 -3.89 6.90 8.27
N THR A 11 -4.36 7.57 9.32
CA THR A 11 -5.36 8.62 9.20
C THR A 11 -4.85 9.78 8.33
N THR A 12 -3.58 10.14 8.50
CA THR A 12 -2.99 11.27 7.79
C THR A 12 -2.80 10.97 6.30
N TYR A 13 -2.36 9.77 5.96
CA TYR A 13 -1.91 9.46 4.59
C TYR A 13 -2.80 8.50 3.82
N ALA A 14 -3.86 7.95 4.42
CA ALA A 14 -4.73 6.96 3.77
C ALA A 14 -5.27 7.46 2.42
N ASP A 15 -5.80 8.67 2.40
CA ASP A 15 -6.36 9.24 1.18
C ASP A 15 -5.27 9.49 0.14
N ASN A 16 -4.13 10.03 0.56
CA ASN A 16 -3.02 10.33 -0.34
C ASN A 16 -2.46 9.07 -0.99
N VAL A 17 -2.26 8.02 -0.22
CA VAL A 17 -1.72 6.77 -0.77
C VAL A 17 -2.75 6.08 -1.66
N TYR A 18 -4.02 6.12 -1.29
CA TYR A 18 -5.09 5.57 -2.12
C TYR A 18 -5.15 6.27 -3.49
N ARG A 19 -5.12 7.59 -3.50
CA ARG A 19 -5.13 8.36 -4.75
C ARG A 19 -3.92 8.06 -5.63
N PHE A 20 -2.76 7.92 -5.00
CA PHE A 20 -1.54 7.56 -5.72
C PHE A 20 -1.69 6.20 -6.42
N ILE A 21 -2.18 5.20 -5.70
CA ILE A 21 -2.38 3.86 -6.25
C ILE A 21 -3.49 3.85 -7.30
N LEU A 22 -4.61 4.52 -7.03
CA LEU A 22 -5.74 4.58 -7.96
C LEU A 22 -5.34 5.22 -9.29
N LYS A 23 -4.52 6.24 -9.25
CA LYS A 23 -4.03 6.91 -10.45
C LYS A 23 -3.28 5.95 -11.38
N ASN A 24 -2.59 4.97 -10.81
CA ASN A 24 -1.78 4.02 -11.55
C ASN A 24 -2.55 2.76 -11.95
N ILE A 25 -3.39 2.23 -11.08
CA ILE A 25 -4.16 1.01 -11.33
C ILE A 25 -5.46 1.32 -12.07
N ARG A 26 -6.10 2.45 -11.75
CA ARG A 26 -7.36 2.90 -12.36
C ARG A 26 -8.54 1.95 -12.11
N HIS A 27 -8.51 1.22 -11.02
CA HIS A 27 -9.57 0.30 -10.60
C HIS A 27 -9.72 0.42 -9.09
N GLU A 28 -10.89 0.89 -8.64
CA GLU A 28 -11.09 1.24 -7.23
C GLU A 28 -10.91 0.08 -6.27
N GLU A 29 -11.49 -1.08 -6.58
CA GLU A 29 -11.39 -2.25 -5.71
C GLU A 29 -9.95 -2.73 -5.59
N ASP A 30 -9.24 -2.80 -6.71
CA ASP A 30 -7.84 -3.21 -6.73
C ASP A 30 -6.96 -2.22 -5.97
N ALA A 31 -7.20 -0.93 -6.17
CA ALA A 31 -6.46 0.12 -5.45
C ALA A 31 -6.67 -0.01 -3.95
N ARG A 32 -7.90 -0.24 -3.52
CA ARG A 32 -8.24 -0.43 -2.12
C ARG A 32 -7.54 -1.64 -1.51
N ASP A 33 -7.52 -2.75 -2.24
CA ASP A 33 -6.85 -3.97 -1.80
C ASP A 33 -5.34 -3.77 -1.64
N VAL A 34 -4.71 -3.08 -2.59
CA VAL A 34 -3.28 -2.76 -2.52
C VAL A 34 -2.98 -1.89 -1.30
N VAL A 35 -3.77 -0.86 -1.07
CA VAL A 35 -3.59 0.05 0.07
C VAL A 35 -3.79 -0.69 1.38
N GLN A 36 -4.82 -1.53 1.46
CA GLN A 36 -5.09 -2.33 2.65
C GLN A 36 -3.91 -3.24 2.99
N THR A 37 -3.38 -3.93 1.99
CA THR A 37 -2.21 -4.80 2.16
C THR A 37 -1.00 -4.00 2.63
N ALA A 38 -0.81 -2.79 2.10
CA ALA A 38 0.29 -1.93 2.52
C ALA A 38 0.16 -1.55 4.00
N PHE A 39 -1.05 -1.21 4.45
CA PHE A 39 -1.30 -0.91 5.85
C PHE A 39 -1.03 -2.11 6.74
N GLU A 40 -1.47 -3.29 6.34
CA GLU A 40 -1.23 -4.53 7.09
C GLU A 40 0.27 -4.81 7.23
N LYS A 41 1.03 -4.64 6.16
CA LYS A 41 2.48 -4.85 6.19
C LYS A 41 3.16 -3.86 7.12
N MET A 42 2.75 -2.59 7.08
CA MET A 42 3.29 -1.59 8.00
C MET A 42 2.97 -1.95 9.46
N TRP A 43 1.75 -2.41 9.72
CA TRP A 43 1.37 -2.86 11.06
C TRP A 43 2.23 -4.02 11.54
N ASN A 44 2.45 -5.02 10.69
CA ASN A 44 3.26 -6.19 11.05
C ASN A 44 4.72 -5.83 11.33
N HIS A 45 5.23 -4.77 10.70
CA HIS A 45 6.61 -4.33 10.86
C HIS A 45 6.74 -3.04 11.69
N ARG A 46 5.68 -2.65 12.42
CA ARG A 46 5.64 -1.36 13.13
C ARG A 46 6.77 -1.14 14.11
N GLU A 47 7.29 -2.20 14.71
CA GLU A 47 8.39 -2.09 15.65
C GLU A 47 9.69 -1.68 14.99
N GLU A 48 9.82 -1.95 13.71
CA GLU A 48 11.01 -1.63 12.91
C GLU A 48 10.89 -0.28 12.21
N VAL A 49 9.69 0.29 12.12
CA VAL A 49 9.42 1.52 11.41
C VAL A 49 9.60 2.72 12.34
N ASP A 50 10.45 3.66 11.92
CA ASP A 50 10.61 4.93 12.59
C ASP A 50 9.41 5.82 12.24
N ASN A 51 8.73 6.37 13.25
CA ASN A 51 7.57 7.23 13.04
C ASN A 51 7.88 8.40 12.10
N ALA A 52 9.09 8.96 12.19
CA ALA A 52 9.49 10.07 11.31
C ALA A 52 9.54 9.67 9.83
N LYS A 53 9.64 8.37 9.54
CA LYS A 53 9.73 7.83 8.18
C LYS A 53 8.48 7.08 7.76
N CYS A 54 7.39 7.17 8.51
CA CYS A 54 6.20 6.39 8.26
C CYS A 54 5.59 6.67 6.88
N LYS A 55 5.58 7.92 6.44
CA LYS A 55 5.07 8.29 5.13
C LYS A 55 5.86 7.60 4.01
N SER A 56 7.19 7.73 4.04
CA SER A 56 8.06 7.10 3.04
C SER A 56 7.91 5.59 3.03
N TYR A 57 7.85 5.00 4.21
CA TYR A 57 7.67 3.57 4.36
C TYR A 57 6.35 3.12 3.74
N LEU A 58 5.26 3.79 4.10
CA LEU A 58 3.93 3.46 3.61
C LEU A 58 3.84 3.55 2.09
N PHE A 59 4.34 4.64 1.51
CA PHE A 59 4.31 4.81 0.05
C PHE A 59 5.18 3.79 -0.67
N THR A 60 6.34 3.46 -0.10
CA THR A 60 7.23 2.45 -0.68
C THR A 60 6.58 1.07 -0.69
N VAL A 61 5.97 0.67 0.44
CA VAL A 61 5.29 -0.62 0.53
C VAL A 61 4.09 -0.66 -0.40
N ALA A 62 3.32 0.42 -0.46
CA ALA A 62 2.15 0.50 -1.36
C ALA A 62 2.59 0.39 -2.83
N TYR A 63 3.68 1.06 -3.19
CA TYR A 63 4.23 0.98 -4.54
C TYR A 63 4.64 -0.45 -4.89
N HIS A 64 5.34 -1.13 -3.99
CA HIS A 64 5.75 -2.53 -4.22
C HIS A 64 4.53 -3.45 -4.36
N GLN A 65 3.52 -3.25 -3.54
CA GLN A 65 2.28 -4.02 -3.64
C GLN A 65 1.56 -3.77 -4.96
N MET A 66 1.57 -2.53 -5.42
CA MET A 66 1.00 -2.17 -6.71
C MET A 66 1.71 -2.89 -7.86
N ILE A 67 3.04 -2.90 -7.84
CA ILE A 67 3.82 -3.59 -8.86
C ILE A 67 3.53 -5.09 -8.85
N ASP A 68 3.48 -5.70 -7.68
CA ASP A 68 3.14 -7.12 -7.54
C ASP A 68 1.75 -7.42 -8.09
N HIS A 69 0.79 -6.55 -7.81
CA HIS A 69 -0.58 -6.68 -8.32
C HIS A 69 -0.61 -6.62 -9.85
N ILE A 70 0.07 -5.66 -10.44
CA ILE A 70 0.14 -5.50 -11.89
C ILE A 70 0.78 -6.74 -12.54
N ARG A 71 1.84 -7.26 -11.95
CA ARG A 71 2.50 -8.48 -12.44
C ARG A 71 1.58 -9.68 -12.42
N LYS A 72 0.80 -9.85 -11.36
CA LYS A 72 -0.17 -10.95 -11.23
C LYS A 72 -1.24 -10.86 -12.30
N VAL A 73 -1.78 -9.68 -12.53
CA VAL A 73 -2.81 -9.46 -13.54
C VAL A 73 -2.28 -9.77 -14.95
N LYS A 74 -1.08 -9.30 -15.26
CA LYS A 74 -0.43 -9.59 -16.55
C LYS A 74 -0.19 -11.09 -16.74
N ARG A 75 0.25 -11.77 -15.67
CA ARG A 75 0.51 -13.21 -15.72
C ARG A 75 -0.74 -13.99 -15.99
N ILE A 76 -1.87 -13.62 -15.38
CA ILE A 76 -3.17 -14.25 -15.61
C ILE A 76 -3.60 -14.05 -17.05
N LYS A 77 -3.47 -12.85 -17.59
CA LYS A 77 -3.83 -12.57 -18.99
C LYS A 77 -3.00 -13.38 -19.98
N LEU A 78 -1.71 -13.52 -19.71
CA LEU A 78 -0.83 -14.31 -20.57
C LEU A 78 -1.16 -15.80 -20.55
N LYS A 79 -1.66 -16.31 -19.42
CA LYS A 79 -2.06 -17.71 -19.31
C LYS A 79 -3.36 -18.03 -20.03
N ASP A 80 -4.25 -17.07 -20.14
CA ASP A 80 -5.56 -17.26 -20.80
C ASP A 80 -5.46 -17.23 -22.31
N GLU A 81 -4.32 -16.87 -22.83
CA GLU A 81 -4.03 -16.96 -24.25
C GLU A 81 -3.38 -18.31 -24.59
#